data_a5366d2c69f8b91b345818ad75082cdf
#
_entry.id   a5366d2c69f8b91b345818ad75082cdf
#
_cell.length_a   1.000
_cell.length_b   1.000
_cell.length_c   1.000
_cell.angle_alpha   90.00
_cell.angle_beta   90.00
_cell.angle_gamma   90.00
#
_symmetry.space_group_name_H-M   'P 1'
#
loop_
_entity.id
_entity.type
_entity.pdbx_description
1 polymer ?
#
loop_
_entity_poly.entity_id
_entity_poly.type
_entity_poly.pdbx_seq_one_letter_code
_entity_poly.pdbx_strand_id
1 'polypeptide(L)'
;MLKSTKLKNTLLVGATAILVSCGGQKEIKMGSYAYDAQFLKDHGIEYTELVSADGNSKVMVIPAWQGRVMTTSASGDEGDSYGWINYRFINEGKVSSQFNPVGGEERFWLGPEGGPFSLYVKEGQEQVYDNWIVPPVLDTEAFDIKSQDNSSIRFVKDTRLTNASGTTFDINIDRIVSLMDA
;
A
#
# COMPACT_ATOMS: atom_id res chain seq x y z
N MET A 1 69.98 -13.14 53.85
CA MET A 1 70.17 -12.63 52.47
C MET A 1 69.12 -13.37 51.66
N LEU A 2 67.92 -12.77 51.43
CA LEU A 2 66.87 -13.28 50.57
C LEU A 2 66.90 -12.57 49.22
N LYS A 3 67.07 -13.31 48.15
CA LYS A 3 66.97 -12.81 46.77
C LYS A 3 65.54 -12.77 46.35
N SER A 4 65.03 -11.57 46.02
CA SER A 4 63.73 -11.33 45.43
C SER A 4 63.76 -11.62 43.93
N THR A 5 62.92 -12.57 43.48
CA THR A 5 62.73 -12.87 42.06
C THR A 5 61.51 -12.11 41.55
N LYS A 6 61.73 -11.15 40.68
CA LYS A 6 60.66 -10.40 40.00
C LYS A 6 60.05 -11.24 38.89
N LEU A 7 58.77 -11.56 39.03
CA LEU A 7 57.97 -12.19 38.01
C LEU A 7 57.49 -11.12 37.00
N LYS A 8 57.87 -11.23 35.74
CA LYS A 8 57.39 -10.39 34.65
C LYS A 8 56.10 -10.96 34.12
N ASN A 9 54.97 -10.29 34.37
CA ASN A 9 53.71 -10.58 33.73
C ASN A 9 53.72 -9.96 32.31
N THR A 10 53.73 -10.83 31.29
CA THR A 10 53.50 -10.45 29.90
C THR A 10 52.02 -10.50 29.64
N LEU A 11 51.39 -9.35 29.47
CA LEU A 11 50.01 -9.23 29.06
C LEU A 11 49.94 -9.49 27.53
N LEU A 12 49.32 -10.59 27.14
CA LEU A 12 49.00 -10.89 25.75
C LEU A 12 47.66 -10.19 25.42
N VAL A 13 47.73 -9.08 24.70
CA VAL A 13 46.55 -8.41 24.17
C VAL A 13 46.14 -9.15 22.90
N GLY A 14 45.11 -10.00 23.02
CA GLY A 14 44.48 -10.64 21.88
C GLY A 14 43.64 -9.60 21.10
N ALA A 15 44.11 -9.21 19.94
CA ALA A 15 43.30 -8.42 19.00
C ALA A 15 42.25 -9.32 18.34
N THR A 16 41.01 -9.24 18.83
CA THR A 16 39.86 -9.86 18.15
C THR A 16 39.50 -8.99 16.95
N ALA A 17 39.86 -9.45 15.74
CA ALA A 17 39.42 -8.83 14.51
C ALA A 17 37.93 -9.12 14.34
N ILE A 18 37.09 -8.11 14.57
CA ILE A 18 35.67 -8.15 14.20
C ILE A 18 35.60 -8.01 12.68
N LEU A 19 35.38 -9.11 11.98
CA LEU A 19 35.01 -9.09 10.56
C LEU A 19 33.59 -8.53 10.47
N VAL A 20 33.49 -7.24 10.25
CA VAL A 20 32.23 -6.60 9.78
C VAL A 20 32.04 -7.06 8.35
N SER A 21 31.19 -8.09 8.18
CA SER A 21 30.68 -8.49 6.87
C SER A 21 29.78 -7.35 6.39
N CYS A 22 30.31 -6.47 5.57
CA CYS A 22 29.51 -5.58 4.73
C CYS A 22 28.80 -6.43 3.69
N GLY A 23 27.68 -7.06 4.04
CA GLY A 23 26.72 -7.52 3.07
C GLY A 23 26.20 -6.28 2.34
N GLY A 24 26.66 -6.07 1.11
CA GLY A 24 26.17 -4.98 0.27
C GLY A 24 24.65 -5.09 0.17
N GLN A 25 23.92 -4.16 0.75
CA GLN A 25 22.50 -4.03 0.48
C GLN A 25 22.38 -3.78 -1.02
N LYS A 26 21.68 -4.70 -1.72
CA LYS A 26 21.42 -4.54 -3.15
C LYS A 26 20.58 -3.26 -3.29
N GLU A 27 21.06 -2.32 -4.08
CA GLU A 27 20.35 -1.09 -4.36
C GLU A 27 19.02 -1.39 -5.04
N ILE A 28 17.90 -0.99 -4.44
CA ILE A 28 16.57 -1.22 -5.00
C ILE A 28 16.36 -0.22 -6.13
N LYS A 29 16.14 -0.74 -7.35
CA LYS A 29 15.97 0.07 -8.55
C LYS A 29 14.62 0.84 -8.49
N MET A 30 14.66 2.15 -8.69
CA MET A 30 13.43 2.96 -8.85
C MET A 30 12.58 2.42 -10.02
N GLY A 31 11.26 2.29 -9.78
CA GLY A 31 10.32 1.73 -10.74
C GLY A 31 10.22 0.21 -10.71
N SER A 32 10.96 -0.47 -9.81
CA SER A 32 10.72 -1.89 -9.53
C SER A 32 9.60 -2.07 -8.51
N TYR A 33 9.02 -3.26 -8.49
CA TYR A 33 8.01 -3.65 -7.49
C TYR A 33 8.55 -3.50 -6.06
N ALA A 34 9.80 -3.93 -5.81
CA ALA A 34 10.43 -3.78 -4.50
C ALA A 34 10.58 -2.31 -4.08
N TYR A 35 10.83 -1.41 -5.03
CA TYR A 35 10.92 0.02 -4.74
C TYR A 35 9.60 0.57 -4.21
N ASP A 36 8.50 0.24 -4.88
CA ASP A 36 7.16 0.68 -4.47
C ASP A 36 6.75 0.04 -3.14
N ALA A 37 7.05 -1.24 -2.97
CA ALA A 37 6.80 -1.95 -1.73
C ALA A 37 7.54 -1.31 -0.54
N GLN A 38 8.82 -0.97 -0.73
CA GLN A 38 9.62 -0.31 0.30
C GLN A 38 9.09 1.10 0.59
N PHE A 39 8.77 1.87 -0.46
CA PHE A 39 8.21 3.21 -0.30
C PHE A 39 6.94 3.21 0.55
N LEU A 40 6.00 2.30 0.28
CA LEU A 40 4.75 2.21 1.05
C LEU A 40 5.00 1.80 2.50
N LYS A 41 5.91 0.85 2.75
CA LYS A 41 6.33 0.47 4.11
C LYS A 41 6.94 1.63 4.89
N ASP A 42 7.81 2.41 4.25
CA ASP A 42 8.46 3.57 4.87
C ASP A 42 7.46 4.66 5.27
N HIS A 43 6.28 4.68 4.62
CA HIS A 43 5.17 5.57 4.94
C HIS A 43 4.10 4.95 5.83
N GLY A 44 4.37 3.76 6.40
CA GLY A 44 3.43 3.06 7.30
C GLY A 44 2.15 2.56 6.61
N ILE A 45 2.19 2.38 5.28
CA ILE A 45 1.06 1.87 4.50
C ILE A 45 1.14 0.36 4.43
N GLU A 46 0.20 -0.30 5.10
CA GLU A 46 0.09 -1.76 5.09
C GLU A 46 -0.56 -2.24 3.80
N TYR A 47 -0.03 -3.32 3.24
CA TYR A 47 -0.55 -3.96 2.06
C TYR A 47 -0.53 -5.49 2.18
N THR A 48 -1.33 -6.13 1.35
CA THR A 48 -1.34 -7.59 1.15
C THR A 48 -0.75 -7.89 -0.22
N GLU A 49 0.08 -8.93 -0.31
CA GLU A 49 0.59 -9.44 -1.59
C GLU A 49 -0.14 -10.72 -1.97
N LEU A 50 -0.57 -10.81 -3.24
CA LEU A 50 -0.91 -12.08 -3.89
C LEU A 50 0.28 -12.46 -4.76
N VAL A 51 0.71 -13.72 -4.69
CA VAL A 51 1.96 -14.17 -5.31
C VAL A 51 1.75 -15.51 -5.98
N SER A 52 2.15 -15.62 -7.27
CA SER A 52 2.15 -16.89 -7.98
C SER A 52 3.09 -17.92 -7.37
N ALA A 53 2.86 -19.19 -7.67
CA ALA A 53 3.65 -20.29 -7.12
C ALA A 53 5.16 -20.20 -7.46
N ASP A 54 5.50 -19.61 -8.59
CA ASP A 54 6.89 -19.36 -9.02
C ASP A 54 7.49 -18.05 -8.48
N GLY A 55 6.68 -17.23 -7.79
CA GLY A 55 7.08 -15.95 -7.21
C GLY A 55 7.22 -14.79 -8.22
N ASN A 56 6.95 -15.01 -9.49
CA ASN A 56 7.17 -14.02 -10.53
C ASN A 56 6.01 -13.04 -10.66
N SER A 57 4.78 -13.52 -10.62
CA SER A 57 3.61 -12.65 -10.66
C SER A 57 3.22 -12.20 -9.28
N LYS A 58 3.13 -10.89 -9.09
CA LYS A 58 2.79 -10.25 -7.82
C LYS A 58 1.70 -9.22 -8.01
N VAL A 59 0.79 -9.15 -7.04
CA VAL A 59 -0.26 -8.13 -6.96
C VAL A 59 -0.25 -7.54 -5.57
N MET A 60 -0.08 -6.24 -5.46
CA MET A 60 -0.11 -5.50 -4.21
C MET A 60 -1.48 -4.88 -4.00
N VAL A 61 -2.15 -5.25 -2.92
CA VAL A 61 -3.50 -4.79 -2.59
C VAL A 61 -3.48 -4.04 -1.26
N ILE A 62 -4.10 -2.86 -1.21
CA ILE A 62 -4.17 -2.04 0.00
C ILE A 62 -5.59 -2.04 0.56
N PRO A 63 -5.84 -2.78 1.66
CA PRO A 63 -7.17 -2.85 2.29
C PRO A 63 -7.69 -1.50 2.74
N ALA A 64 -6.83 -0.66 3.31
CA ALA A 64 -7.16 0.69 3.78
C ALA A 64 -7.66 1.64 2.66
N TRP A 65 -7.39 1.31 1.40
CA TRP A 65 -7.80 2.08 0.23
C TRP A 65 -8.77 1.31 -0.65
N GLN A 66 -9.85 0.76 -0.05
CA GLN A 66 -10.96 0.05 -0.70
C GLN A 66 -10.52 -1.24 -1.42
N GLY A 67 -9.50 -1.94 -0.92
CA GLY A 67 -8.93 -3.10 -1.58
C GLY A 67 -8.30 -2.75 -2.93
N ARG A 68 -7.71 -1.56 -3.05
CA ARG A 68 -7.08 -1.04 -4.28
C ARG A 68 -5.91 -1.92 -4.69
N VAL A 69 -5.85 -2.29 -5.97
CA VAL A 69 -4.62 -2.81 -6.55
C VAL A 69 -3.68 -1.64 -6.76
N MET A 70 -2.61 -1.60 -5.98
CA MET A 70 -1.67 -0.48 -6.02
C MET A 70 -0.68 -0.63 -7.14
N THR A 71 -0.13 -1.82 -7.28
CA THR A 71 0.76 -2.17 -8.38
C THR A 71 0.84 -3.68 -8.56
N THR A 72 1.28 -4.10 -9.73
CA THR A 72 1.58 -5.49 -10.07
C THR A 72 2.99 -5.62 -10.64
N SER A 73 3.51 -6.84 -10.68
CA SER A 73 4.74 -7.19 -11.39
C SER A 73 4.60 -8.59 -12.00
N ALA A 74 5.24 -8.81 -13.15
CA ALA A 74 5.31 -10.12 -13.82
C ALA A 74 6.71 -10.77 -13.69
N SER A 75 7.64 -10.16 -12.93
CA SER A 75 9.03 -10.61 -12.80
C SER A 75 9.55 -10.46 -11.37
N GLY A 76 8.68 -10.66 -10.38
CA GLY A 76 9.01 -10.61 -8.96
C GLY A 76 9.40 -9.21 -8.47
N ASP A 77 10.19 -9.17 -7.41
CA ASP A 77 10.57 -7.94 -6.71
C ASP A 77 11.42 -6.99 -7.57
N GLU A 78 12.27 -7.54 -8.44
CA GLU A 78 13.15 -6.77 -9.31
C GLU A 78 12.47 -6.37 -10.63
N GLY A 79 11.29 -6.94 -10.89
CA GLY A 79 10.49 -6.64 -12.07
C GLY A 79 9.92 -5.22 -12.03
N ASP A 80 9.52 -4.76 -13.21
CA ASP A 80 8.86 -3.45 -13.33
C ASP A 80 7.56 -3.42 -12.52
N SER A 81 7.31 -2.27 -11.89
CA SER A 81 6.06 -1.94 -11.21
C SER A 81 5.12 -1.28 -12.21
N TYR A 82 3.95 -1.86 -12.42
CA TYR A 82 3.04 -1.39 -13.46
C TYR A 82 2.05 -0.32 -12.97
N GLY A 83 1.88 -0.20 -11.66
CA GLY A 83 1.01 0.80 -11.06
C GLY A 83 1.65 2.19 -11.02
N TRP A 84 0.78 3.22 -11.09
CA TRP A 84 1.23 4.58 -10.82
C TRP A 84 1.02 4.93 -9.36
N ILE A 85 2.11 5.21 -8.62
CA ILE A 85 2.07 5.66 -7.23
C ILE A 85 2.29 7.15 -7.17
N ASN A 86 1.40 7.88 -6.52
CA ASN A 86 1.57 9.32 -6.32
C ASN A 86 2.49 9.58 -5.11
N TYR A 87 3.78 9.35 -5.30
CA TYR A 87 4.80 9.54 -4.26
C TYR A 87 4.73 10.92 -3.61
N ARG A 88 4.50 11.96 -4.42
CA ARG A 88 4.42 13.34 -3.90
C ARG A 88 3.27 13.49 -2.92
N PHE A 89 2.08 13.02 -3.29
CA PHE A 89 0.90 13.13 -2.44
C PHE A 89 1.06 12.32 -1.14
N ILE A 90 1.60 11.10 -1.24
CA ILE A 90 1.85 10.23 -0.09
C ILE A 90 2.91 10.84 0.84
N ASN A 91 4.00 11.38 0.28
CA ASN A 91 5.05 12.08 1.05
C ASN A 91 4.52 13.29 1.82
N GLU A 92 3.52 14.01 1.29
CA GLU A 92 2.92 15.15 1.99
C GLU A 92 2.16 14.72 3.26
N GLY A 93 1.74 13.46 3.34
CA GLY A 93 1.05 12.89 4.51
C GLY A 93 -0.29 13.57 4.84
N LYS A 94 -0.86 14.30 3.87
CA LYS A 94 -2.11 15.03 4.05
C LYS A 94 -3.30 14.22 3.57
N VAL A 95 -4.40 14.34 4.29
CA VAL A 95 -5.69 13.81 3.85
C VAL A 95 -6.55 14.99 3.40
N SER A 96 -6.95 14.96 2.13
CA SER A 96 -7.89 15.93 1.55
C SER A 96 -9.33 15.51 1.88
N SER A 97 -10.16 16.48 2.23
CA SER A 97 -11.61 16.26 2.43
C SER A 97 -12.38 16.09 1.12
N GLN A 98 -11.79 16.43 -0.01
CA GLN A 98 -12.43 16.38 -1.31
C GLN A 98 -12.08 15.10 -2.08
N PHE A 99 -10.80 14.79 -2.19
CA PHE A 99 -10.28 13.62 -2.92
C PHE A 99 -8.82 13.34 -2.56
N ASN A 100 -8.45 12.07 -2.45
CA ASN A 100 -7.10 11.63 -2.12
C ASN A 100 -6.48 10.83 -3.28
N PRO A 101 -5.73 11.49 -4.19
CA PRO A 101 -5.19 10.88 -5.39
C PRO A 101 -3.90 10.09 -5.11
N VAL A 102 -3.98 9.05 -4.30
CA VAL A 102 -2.82 8.22 -3.92
C VAL A 102 -2.23 7.42 -5.10
N GLY A 103 -2.99 7.27 -6.18
CA GLY A 103 -2.62 6.46 -7.34
C GLY A 103 -3.25 5.08 -7.30
N GLY A 104 -2.56 4.12 -7.88
CA GLY A 104 -2.97 2.72 -8.03
C GLY A 104 -3.14 2.32 -9.49
N GLU A 105 -3.08 1.03 -9.73
CA GLU A 105 -3.30 0.42 -11.04
C GLU A 105 -4.79 0.21 -11.31
N GLU A 106 -5.54 -0.12 -10.26
CA GLU A 106 -6.99 -0.27 -10.30
C GLU A 106 -7.61 0.15 -8.95
N ARG A 107 -8.76 0.78 -8.99
CA ARG A 107 -9.53 1.13 -7.81
C ARG A 107 -11.02 0.81 -7.98
N PHE A 108 -11.68 0.49 -6.87
CA PHE A 108 -13.14 0.42 -6.83
C PHE A 108 -13.74 1.83 -6.95
N TRP A 109 -14.71 2.00 -7.84
CA TRP A 109 -15.36 3.28 -8.07
C TRP A 109 -16.83 3.10 -8.39
N LEU A 110 -17.68 4.01 -7.91
CA LEU A 110 -19.10 4.06 -8.24
C LEU A 110 -19.43 5.37 -8.97
N GLY A 111 -20.27 5.29 -9.98
CA GLY A 111 -20.83 6.42 -10.69
C GLY A 111 -22.32 6.61 -10.39
N PRO A 112 -22.91 7.70 -10.91
CA PRO A 112 -22.27 8.78 -11.68
C PRO A 112 -21.59 9.82 -10.81
N GLU A 113 -20.49 10.44 -11.34
CA GLU A 113 -19.74 11.48 -10.66
C GLU A 113 -20.41 12.86 -10.73
N GLY A 114 -21.22 13.11 -11.75
CA GLY A 114 -21.89 14.39 -11.96
C GLY A 114 -23.34 14.21 -12.40
N GLY A 115 -24.02 15.35 -12.52
CA GLY A 115 -25.43 15.41 -12.92
C GLY A 115 -26.41 15.15 -11.76
N PRO A 116 -27.70 15.07 -12.05
CA PRO A 116 -28.76 15.04 -11.03
C PRO A 116 -28.73 13.78 -10.13
N PHE A 117 -28.02 12.73 -10.56
CA PHE A 117 -27.88 11.49 -9.79
C PHE A 117 -26.48 11.26 -9.24
N SER A 118 -25.64 12.31 -9.24
CA SER A 118 -24.27 12.24 -8.71
C SER A 118 -24.24 11.73 -7.27
N LEU A 119 -23.32 10.82 -6.99
CA LEU A 119 -22.98 10.37 -5.63
C LEU A 119 -21.97 11.30 -4.94
N TYR A 120 -21.42 12.28 -5.68
CA TYR A 120 -20.31 13.14 -5.25
C TYR A 120 -20.73 14.56 -4.91
N VAL A 121 -21.92 14.98 -5.29
CA VAL A 121 -22.49 16.29 -4.98
C VAL A 121 -23.73 16.09 -4.13
N LYS A 122 -23.81 16.79 -3.01
CA LYS A 122 -24.96 16.69 -2.08
C LYS A 122 -26.23 17.26 -2.70
N GLU A 123 -27.36 16.73 -2.25
CA GLU A 123 -28.69 17.25 -2.63
C GLU A 123 -28.76 18.77 -2.47
N GLY A 124 -29.32 19.44 -3.49
CA GLY A 124 -29.53 20.88 -3.50
C GLY A 124 -28.27 21.74 -3.74
N GLN A 125 -27.11 21.12 -3.87
CA GLN A 125 -25.89 21.86 -4.21
C GLN A 125 -25.69 21.99 -5.72
N GLU A 126 -25.02 23.08 -6.11
CA GLU A 126 -24.62 23.29 -7.50
C GLU A 126 -23.56 22.26 -7.93
N GLN A 127 -23.66 21.82 -9.20
CA GLN A 127 -22.74 20.85 -9.81
C GLN A 127 -21.43 21.52 -10.24
N VAL A 128 -20.66 22.00 -9.27
CA VAL A 128 -19.33 22.62 -9.45
C VAL A 128 -18.27 21.84 -8.70
N TYR A 129 -17.01 22.01 -9.10
CA TYR A 129 -15.89 21.23 -8.53
C TYR A 129 -15.77 21.42 -7.01
N ASP A 130 -16.03 22.60 -6.48
CA ASP A 130 -15.92 22.87 -5.04
C ASP A 130 -16.95 22.09 -4.20
N ASN A 131 -18.06 21.68 -4.80
CA ASN A 131 -19.09 20.85 -4.20
C ASN A 131 -18.94 19.35 -4.50
N TRP A 132 -18.02 18.99 -5.39
CA TRP A 132 -17.73 17.62 -5.75
C TRP A 132 -16.78 17.01 -4.71
N ILE A 133 -17.27 16.06 -3.94
CA ILE A 133 -16.55 15.39 -2.83
C ILE A 133 -16.70 13.89 -3.00
N VAL A 134 -15.60 13.18 -3.01
CA VAL A 134 -15.62 11.71 -3.06
C VAL A 134 -16.19 11.16 -1.76
N PRO A 135 -17.22 10.31 -1.81
CA PRO A 135 -17.72 9.64 -0.62
C PRO A 135 -16.61 8.89 0.13
N PRO A 136 -16.52 8.99 1.47
CA PRO A 136 -15.44 8.35 2.24
C PRO A 136 -15.27 6.85 1.96
N VAL A 137 -16.35 6.13 1.72
CA VAL A 137 -16.32 4.70 1.36
C VAL A 137 -15.58 4.43 0.05
N LEU A 138 -15.47 5.40 -0.83
CA LEU A 138 -14.74 5.30 -2.10
C LEU A 138 -13.33 5.92 -2.04
N ASP A 139 -12.92 6.48 -0.89
CA ASP A 139 -11.67 7.24 -0.82
C ASP A 139 -10.83 6.95 0.43
N THR A 140 -11.41 7.07 1.63
CA THR A 140 -10.67 7.04 2.89
C THR A 140 -11.08 5.92 3.85
N GLU A 141 -12.17 5.21 3.60
CA GLU A 141 -12.59 4.11 4.45
C GLU A 141 -11.99 2.78 3.95
N ALA A 142 -11.51 1.97 4.89
CA ALA A 142 -11.06 0.62 4.59
C ALA A 142 -12.23 -0.31 4.26
N PHE A 143 -11.96 -1.32 3.42
CA PHE A 143 -12.85 -2.46 3.27
C PHE A 143 -12.41 -3.60 4.18
N ASP A 144 -13.39 -4.34 4.72
CA ASP A 144 -13.14 -5.46 5.62
C ASP A 144 -12.70 -6.71 4.84
N ILE A 145 -11.59 -7.31 5.25
CA ILE A 145 -11.13 -8.57 4.65
C ILE A 145 -12.04 -9.70 5.14
N LYS A 146 -12.74 -10.35 4.20
CA LYS A 146 -13.59 -11.51 4.47
C LYS A 146 -12.84 -12.83 4.41
N SER A 147 -11.94 -12.96 3.45
CA SER A 147 -11.05 -14.11 3.28
C SER A 147 -9.82 -13.73 2.46
N GLN A 148 -8.74 -14.48 2.65
CA GLN A 148 -7.49 -14.25 1.96
C GLN A 148 -6.70 -15.57 1.88
N ASP A 149 -6.04 -15.79 0.73
CA ASP A 149 -4.98 -16.79 0.53
C ASP A 149 -3.86 -16.18 -0.33
N ASN A 150 -2.94 -17.01 -0.83
CA ASN A 150 -1.80 -16.53 -1.63
C ASN A 150 -2.19 -15.99 -3.01
N SER A 151 -3.35 -16.35 -3.53
CA SER A 151 -3.80 -16.04 -4.89
C SER A 151 -5.04 -15.16 -4.93
N SER A 152 -5.72 -14.96 -3.82
CA SER A 152 -7.00 -14.25 -3.79
C SER A 152 -7.24 -13.54 -2.46
N ILE A 153 -7.87 -12.37 -2.52
CA ILE A 153 -8.37 -11.64 -1.36
C ILE A 153 -9.78 -11.13 -1.64
N ARG A 154 -10.71 -11.36 -0.69
CA ARG A 154 -12.10 -10.91 -0.77
C ARG A 154 -12.37 -9.87 0.29
N PHE A 155 -12.95 -8.79 -0.13
CA PHE A 155 -13.37 -7.67 0.71
C PHE A 155 -14.88 -7.56 0.75
N VAL A 156 -15.40 -7.08 1.88
CA VAL A 156 -16.83 -6.70 2.03
C VAL A 156 -16.92 -5.32 2.65
N LYS A 157 -17.95 -4.56 2.25
CA LYS A 157 -18.28 -3.28 2.86
C LYS A 157 -19.75 -2.99 2.70
N ASP A 158 -20.44 -2.73 3.81
CA ASP A 158 -21.77 -2.15 3.80
C ASP A 158 -21.67 -0.63 3.88
N THR A 159 -22.44 0.05 3.06
CA THR A 159 -22.46 1.51 3.05
C THR A 159 -23.83 2.05 2.66
N ARG A 160 -24.06 3.31 2.98
CA ARG A 160 -25.25 4.06 2.57
C ARG A 160 -24.82 5.32 1.85
N LEU A 161 -25.29 5.50 0.62
CA LEU A 161 -25.00 6.66 -0.19
C LEU A 161 -26.29 7.35 -0.62
N THR A 162 -26.29 8.68 -0.58
CA THR A 162 -27.40 9.51 -1.07
C THR A 162 -26.91 10.31 -2.27
N ASN A 163 -27.63 10.25 -3.37
CA ASN A 163 -27.27 10.98 -4.59
C ASN A 163 -27.80 12.43 -4.56
N ALA A 164 -27.43 13.23 -5.54
CA ALA A 164 -27.81 14.65 -5.66
C ALA A 164 -29.32 14.89 -5.80
N SER A 165 -30.12 13.88 -6.18
CA SER A 165 -31.58 13.95 -6.20
C SER A 165 -32.23 13.52 -4.88
N GLY A 166 -31.49 13.26 -3.83
CA GLY A 166 -31.98 12.86 -2.51
C GLY A 166 -32.32 11.37 -2.40
N THR A 167 -32.06 10.55 -3.42
CA THR A 167 -32.29 9.10 -3.35
C THR A 167 -31.17 8.44 -2.56
N THR A 168 -31.54 7.66 -1.55
CA THR A 168 -30.60 6.93 -0.71
C THR A 168 -30.56 5.45 -1.09
N PHE A 169 -29.37 4.88 -1.15
CA PHE A 169 -29.09 3.49 -1.45
C PHE A 169 -28.39 2.82 -0.29
N ASP A 170 -28.89 1.68 0.15
CA ASP A 170 -28.15 0.73 0.99
C ASP A 170 -27.38 -0.21 0.08
N ILE A 171 -26.08 -0.21 0.14
CA ILE A 171 -25.19 -0.90 -0.79
C ILE A 171 -24.32 -1.89 -0.02
N ASN A 172 -24.34 -3.15 -0.46
CA ASN A 172 -23.36 -4.13 -0.04
C ASN A 172 -22.31 -4.29 -1.15
N ILE A 173 -21.06 -4.04 -0.83
CA ILE A 173 -19.93 -4.22 -1.74
C ILE A 173 -19.26 -5.55 -1.38
N ASP A 174 -19.13 -6.43 -2.38
CA ASP A 174 -18.41 -7.70 -2.29
C ASP A 174 -17.40 -7.74 -3.44
N ARG A 175 -16.13 -7.54 -3.10
CA ARG A 175 -15.04 -7.36 -4.05
C ARG A 175 -14.00 -8.46 -3.90
N ILE A 176 -13.62 -9.09 -5.01
CA ILE A 176 -12.55 -10.09 -5.04
C ILE A 176 -11.44 -9.59 -5.97
N VAL A 177 -10.21 -9.65 -5.49
CA VAL A 177 -8.99 -9.51 -6.29
C VAL A 177 -8.31 -10.87 -6.32
N SER A 178 -8.03 -11.37 -7.52
CA SER A 178 -7.42 -12.69 -7.70
C SER A 178 -6.29 -12.64 -8.71
N LEU A 179 -5.22 -13.36 -8.40
CA LEU A 179 -4.17 -13.70 -9.35
C LEU A 179 -4.65 -14.89 -10.19
N MET A 180 -4.69 -14.73 -11.50
CA MET A 180 -5.09 -15.79 -12.42
C MET A 180 -3.85 -16.52 -12.92
N ASP A 181 -3.92 -17.86 -12.92
CA ASP A 181 -2.91 -18.67 -13.61
C ASP A 181 -3.07 -18.44 -15.12
N ALA A 182 -1.94 -18.20 -15.81
CA ALA A 182 -1.88 -17.95 -17.25
C ALA A 182 -1.74 -19.27 -18.03
#